data_ae40652a8990c77fac17f6ff41a441be
#
_entry.id   ae40652a8990c77fac17f6ff41a441be
#
_cell.length_a   1.000
_cell.length_b   1.000
_cell.length_c   1.000
_cell.angle_alpha   90.00
_cell.angle_beta   90.00
_cell.angle_gamma   90.00
#
_symmetry.space_group_name_H-M   'P 1'
#
loop_
_entity.id
_entity.type
_entity.pdbx_description
1 polymer ?
#
loop_
_entity_poly.entity_id
_entity_poly.type
_entity_poly.pdbx_seq_one_letter_code
_entity_poly.pdbx_strand_id
1 'polypeptide(L)'
;MKNFILSALLIIPIFVFSQTDEKVISEIYTNSLTNGQSYSWLDYLSNNIGSRLSGSLGAEKAVEWTKEELETMGLDKVWLQPVMVPKWVRGVPEFAYIETSPGKTIKVNICALGGSISTPPTGLKSKIIEVSGVDELEKLGTEN
;
A
#
# COMPACT_ATOMS: atom_id res chain seq x y z
N MET A 1 13.11 52.11 -49.26
CA MET A 1 12.77 50.70 -49.53
C MET A 1 13.33 49.73 -48.46
N LYS A 2 14.53 49.96 -47.90
CA LYS A 2 15.12 49.07 -46.88
C LYS A 2 14.34 48.98 -45.59
N ASN A 3 13.70 50.06 -45.14
CA ASN A 3 12.94 50.10 -43.88
C ASN A 3 11.53 49.48 -43.99
N PHE A 4 10.99 49.34 -45.21
CA PHE A 4 9.68 48.74 -45.44
C PHE A 4 9.75 47.21 -45.34
N ILE A 5 10.86 46.63 -45.69
CA ILE A 5 11.11 45.19 -45.61
C ILE A 5 11.25 44.75 -44.13
N LEU A 6 11.89 45.61 -43.31
CA LEU A 6 12.09 45.31 -41.91
C LEU A 6 10.79 45.36 -41.09
N SER A 7 9.84 46.27 -41.47
CA SER A 7 8.50 46.31 -40.87
C SER A 7 7.60 45.15 -41.27
N ALA A 8 7.76 44.62 -42.48
CA ALA A 8 6.99 43.44 -42.92
C ALA A 8 7.41 42.13 -42.24
N LEU A 9 8.67 42.04 -41.77
CA LEU A 9 9.18 40.87 -41.05
C LEU A 9 8.67 40.76 -39.62
N LEU A 10 8.19 41.87 -39.02
CA LEU A 10 7.67 41.92 -37.65
C LEU A 10 6.19 41.47 -37.51
N ILE A 11 5.50 41.20 -38.65
CA ILE A 11 4.07 40.86 -38.67
C ILE A 11 3.87 39.39 -39.09
N ILE A 12 4.86 38.54 -38.90
CA ILE A 12 4.62 37.09 -39.04
C ILE A 12 3.92 36.65 -37.74
N PRO A 13 2.61 36.36 -37.76
CA PRO A 13 1.94 35.81 -36.62
C PRO A 13 2.56 34.43 -36.37
N ILE A 14 3.23 34.25 -35.27
CA ILE A 14 3.62 32.93 -34.75
C ILE A 14 2.29 32.26 -34.39
N PHE A 15 1.74 31.47 -35.34
CA PHE A 15 0.65 30.56 -35.02
C PHE A 15 1.20 29.50 -34.08
N VAL A 16 1.14 29.77 -32.79
CA VAL A 16 1.30 28.76 -31.75
C VAL A 16 0.03 27.90 -31.82
N PHE A 17 0.13 26.76 -32.48
CA PHE A 17 -0.91 25.74 -32.37
C PHE A 17 -0.84 25.16 -30.97
N SER A 18 -1.53 25.83 -30.05
CA SER A 18 -1.87 25.19 -28.78
C SER A 18 -2.84 24.06 -29.11
N GLN A 19 -2.41 22.83 -28.91
CA GLN A 19 -3.37 21.74 -28.85
C GLN A 19 -4.36 22.10 -27.73
N THR A 20 -5.64 22.05 -28.01
CA THR A 20 -6.65 22.34 -26.99
C THR A 20 -6.49 21.30 -25.89
N ASP A 21 -6.46 21.73 -24.64
CA ASP A 21 -6.33 20.85 -23.45
C ASP A 21 -7.35 19.70 -23.50
N GLU A 22 -8.53 19.93 -24.07
CA GLU A 22 -9.57 18.94 -24.29
C GLU A 22 -9.09 17.76 -25.16
N LYS A 23 -8.36 18.02 -26.24
CA LYS A 23 -7.82 16.95 -27.10
C LYS A 23 -6.79 16.12 -26.36
N VAL A 24 -5.87 16.76 -25.64
CA VAL A 24 -4.84 16.07 -24.86
C VAL A 24 -5.47 15.21 -23.76
N ILE A 25 -6.46 15.76 -23.04
CA ILE A 25 -7.19 15.04 -21.99
C ILE A 25 -7.94 13.84 -22.59
N SER A 26 -8.60 14.02 -23.71
CA SER A 26 -9.31 12.93 -24.42
C SER A 26 -8.37 11.82 -24.88
N GLU A 27 -7.17 12.17 -25.37
CA GLU A 27 -6.14 11.20 -25.76
C GLU A 27 -5.61 10.43 -24.55
N ILE A 28 -5.34 11.10 -23.41
CA ILE A 28 -4.92 10.46 -22.16
C ILE A 28 -6.00 9.49 -21.67
N TYR A 29 -7.26 9.94 -21.65
CA TYR A 29 -8.39 9.13 -21.21
C TYR A 29 -8.55 7.88 -22.09
N THR A 30 -8.56 8.05 -23.42
CA THR A 30 -8.68 6.96 -24.39
C THR A 30 -7.53 5.98 -24.25
N ASN A 31 -6.29 6.46 -24.14
CA ASN A 31 -5.12 5.61 -23.95
C ASN A 31 -5.18 4.81 -22.63
N SER A 32 -5.62 5.45 -21.56
CA SER A 32 -5.77 4.78 -20.25
C SER A 32 -6.80 3.65 -20.29
N LEU A 33 -7.89 3.82 -21.04
CA LEU A 33 -8.93 2.81 -21.17
C LEU A 33 -8.55 1.67 -22.13
N THR A 34 -7.79 1.95 -23.19
CA THR A 34 -7.46 0.97 -24.22
C THR A 34 -6.15 0.22 -23.96
N ASN A 35 -5.17 0.91 -23.36
CA ASN A 35 -3.81 0.41 -23.15
C ASN A 35 -3.39 0.39 -21.67
N GLY A 36 -4.34 0.64 -20.75
CA GLY A 36 -4.05 0.65 -19.32
C GLY A 36 -3.61 -0.71 -18.80
N GLN A 37 -2.48 -0.76 -18.09
CA GLN A 37 -1.90 -1.99 -17.54
C GLN A 37 -2.26 -2.22 -16.06
N SER A 38 -3.03 -1.33 -15.45
CA SER A 38 -3.33 -1.38 -14.01
C SER A 38 -3.93 -2.71 -13.56
N TYR A 39 -4.81 -3.30 -14.39
CA TYR A 39 -5.44 -4.58 -14.07
C TYR A 39 -4.43 -5.73 -14.12
N SER A 40 -3.60 -5.81 -15.15
CA SER A 40 -2.57 -6.85 -15.28
C SER A 40 -1.52 -6.75 -14.18
N TRP A 41 -1.14 -5.53 -13.78
CA TRP A 41 -0.24 -5.32 -12.66
C TRP A 41 -0.86 -5.74 -11.33
N LEU A 42 -2.13 -5.41 -11.11
CA LEU A 42 -2.85 -5.84 -9.91
C LEU A 42 -2.97 -7.36 -9.86
N ASP A 43 -3.27 -7.99 -10.99
CA ASP A 43 -3.36 -9.45 -11.12
C ASP A 43 -2.02 -10.10 -10.76
N TYR A 44 -0.92 -9.63 -11.33
CA TYR A 44 0.41 -10.14 -11.02
C TYR A 44 0.79 -9.97 -9.54
N LEU A 45 0.61 -8.76 -9.00
CA LEU A 45 0.89 -8.47 -7.60
C LEU A 45 0.05 -9.34 -6.64
N SER A 46 -1.20 -9.63 -7.01
CA SER A 46 -2.12 -10.38 -6.15
C SER A 46 -1.92 -11.89 -6.24
N ASN A 47 -1.73 -12.41 -7.45
CA ASN A 47 -1.74 -13.85 -7.71
C ASN A 47 -0.34 -14.47 -7.83
N ASN A 48 0.68 -13.69 -8.23
CA ASN A 48 2.05 -14.20 -8.38
C ASN A 48 2.93 -13.84 -7.17
N ILE A 49 2.77 -12.64 -6.60
CA ILE A 49 3.53 -12.21 -5.42
C ILE A 49 2.74 -12.48 -4.13
N GLY A 50 1.45 -12.15 -4.10
CA GLY A 50 0.59 -12.39 -2.96
C GLY A 50 0.76 -11.38 -1.82
N SER A 51 0.82 -11.86 -0.58
CA SER A 51 0.91 -11.03 0.62
C SER A 51 2.19 -10.20 0.66
N ARG A 52 2.06 -8.89 0.91
CA ARG A 52 3.15 -7.89 0.86
C ARG A 52 3.22 -7.06 2.15
N LEU A 53 3.26 -7.74 3.30
CA LEU A 53 3.47 -7.06 4.57
C LEU A 53 4.81 -6.32 4.57
N SER A 54 4.83 -5.16 5.21
CA SER A 54 6.04 -4.34 5.37
C SER A 54 7.23 -5.18 5.87
N GLY A 55 8.38 -5.06 5.22
CA GLY A 55 9.60 -5.81 5.55
C GLY A 55 9.54 -7.32 5.26
N SER A 56 8.50 -7.82 4.59
CA SER A 56 8.40 -9.22 4.17
C SER A 56 9.08 -9.48 2.83
N LEU A 57 9.39 -10.74 2.55
CA LEU A 57 9.90 -11.18 1.25
C LEU A 57 8.92 -10.86 0.10
N GLY A 58 7.60 -10.91 0.35
CA GLY A 58 6.60 -10.52 -0.64
C GLY A 58 6.67 -9.03 -0.98
N ALA A 59 6.90 -8.16 0.02
CA ALA A 59 7.10 -6.74 -0.21
C ALA A 59 8.39 -6.47 -1.03
N GLU A 60 9.48 -7.15 -0.72
CA GLU A 60 10.76 -7.06 -1.44
C GLU A 60 10.58 -7.46 -2.92
N LYS A 61 9.99 -8.62 -3.19
CA LYS A 61 9.68 -9.06 -4.55
C LYS A 61 8.78 -8.08 -5.31
N ALA A 62 7.80 -7.46 -4.63
CA ALA A 62 6.95 -6.49 -5.26
C ALA A 62 7.71 -5.21 -5.65
N VAL A 63 8.64 -4.76 -4.82
CA VAL A 63 9.49 -3.60 -5.11
C VAL A 63 10.40 -3.88 -6.30
N GLU A 64 11.06 -5.02 -6.34
CA GLU A 64 11.94 -5.43 -7.45
C GLU A 64 11.15 -5.53 -8.75
N TRP A 65 10.04 -6.27 -8.75
CA TRP A 65 9.19 -6.40 -9.93
C TRP A 65 8.64 -5.05 -10.41
N THR A 66 8.19 -4.18 -9.51
CA THR A 66 7.69 -2.85 -9.89
C THR A 66 8.80 -2.01 -10.53
N LYS A 67 10.04 -2.13 -10.02
CA LYS A 67 11.19 -1.46 -10.65
C LYS A 67 11.42 -1.96 -12.07
N GLU A 68 11.43 -3.27 -12.29
CA GLU A 68 11.59 -3.89 -13.61
C GLU A 68 10.50 -3.43 -14.59
N GLU A 69 9.23 -3.42 -14.17
CA GLU A 69 8.12 -2.91 -14.98
C GLU A 69 8.29 -1.44 -15.36
N LEU A 70 8.64 -0.58 -14.40
CA LEU A 70 8.88 0.84 -14.65
C LEU A 70 10.06 1.08 -15.61
N GLU A 71 11.10 0.26 -15.56
CA GLU A 71 12.24 0.35 -16.48
C GLU A 71 11.83 0.06 -17.94
N THR A 72 10.79 -0.73 -18.18
CA THR A 72 10.26 -0.99 -19.53
C THR A 72 9.46 0.16 -20.13
N MET A 73 9.03 1.13 -19.30
CA MET A 73 8.13 2.22 -19.72
C MET A 73 8.84 3.40 -20.39
N GLY A 74 10.15 3.35 -20.55
CA GLY A 74 10.92 4.41 -21.18
C GLY A 74 11.06 5.68 -20.32
N LEU A 75 10.99 5.55 -19.00
CA LEU A 75 11.23 6.65 -18.07
C LEU A 75 12.72 7.04 -18.08
N ASP A 76 13.01 8.31 -17.89
CA ASP A 76 14.40 8.84 -17.88
C ASP A 76 15.25 8.19 -16.79
N LYS A 77 14.65 7.85 -15.65
CA LYS A 77 15.35 7.24 -14.53
C LYS A 77 14.41 6.49 -13.61
N VAL A 78 14.77 5.27 -13.27
CA VAL A 78 14.12 4.44 -12.23
C VAL A 78 15.17 4.07 -11.19
N TRP A 79 14.86 4.25 -9.90
CA TRP A 79 15.77 3.86 -8.82
C TRP A 79 15.02 3.43 -7.58
N LEU A 80 15.68 2.64 -6.74
CA LEU A 80 15.17 2.27 -5.43
C LEU A 80 15.75 3.20 -4.36
N GLN A 81 14.90 3.63 -3.44
CA GLN A 81 15.30 4.38 -2.26
C GLN A 81 15.22 3.45 -1.04
N PRO A 82 16.32 3.24 -0.29
CA PRO A 82 16.29 2.47 0.94
C PRO A 82 15.44 3.17 2.00
N VAL A 83 14.52 2.41 2.60
CA VAL A 83 13.63 2.89 3.64
C VAL A 83 13.60 1.87 4.78
N MET A 84 13.77 2.35 6.02
CA MET A 84 13.61 1.52 7.20
C MET A 84 12.12 1.36 7.52
N VAL A 85 11.67 0.10 7.61
CA VAL A 85 10.26 -0.23 7.86
C VAL A 85 10.13 -1.23 9.00
N PRO A 86 9.04 -1.19 9.79
CA PRO A 86 8.77 -2.22 10.77
C PRO A 86 8.57 -3.57 10.08
N LYS A 87 9.23 -4.60 10.61
CA LYS A 87 9.05 -5.99 10.19
C LYS A 87 8.38 -6.78 11.29
N TRP A 88 7.20 -7.31 11.00
CA TRP A 88 6.51 -8.24 11.86
C TRP A 88 6.36 -9.58 11.14
N VAL A 89 6.71 -10.65 11.81
CA VAL A 89 6.61 -12.01 11.27
C VAL A 89 5.74 -12.83 12.21
N ARG A 90 4.70 -13.46 11.67
CA ARG A 90 3.90 -14.41 12.41
C ARG A 90 4.74 -15.60 12.79
N GLY A 91 4.73 -15.94 14.08
CA GLY A 91 5.42 -17.10 14.62
C GLY A 91 4.63 -18.40 14.44
N VAL A 92 4.69 -19.26 15.43
CA VAL A 92 3.87 -20.48 15.50
C VAL A 92 2.39 -20.10 15.69
N PRO A 93 1.45 -20.99 15.27
CA PRO A 93 0.02 -20.74 15.46
C PRO A 93 -0.32 -20.44 16.93
N GLU A 94 -1.08 -19.41 17.12
CA GLU A 94 -1.53 -18.95 18.43
C GLU A 94 -2.57 -19.92 19.01
N PHE A 95 -2.64 -20.01 20.32
CA PHE A 95 -3.65 -20.79 21.00
C PHE A 95 -4.15 -20.10 22.26
N ALA A 96 -5.43 -20.31 22.56
CA ALA A 96 -6.04 -19.86 23.82
C ALA A 96 -7.08 -20.85 24.30
N TYR A 97 -7.34 -20.80 25.59
CA TYR A 97 -8.34 -21.60 26.27
C TYR A 97 -9.14 -20.73 27.25
N ILE A 98 -10.44 -20.95 27.32
CA ILE A 98 -11.31 -20.40 28.37
C ILE A 98 -11.44 -21.45 29.45
N GLU A 99 -11.10 -21.14 30.69
CA GLU A 99 -11.36 -21.98 31.85
C GLU A 99 -12.77 -21.69 32.39
N THR A 100 -13.68 -22.64 32.24
CA THR A 100 -15.09 -22.51 32.64
C THR A 100 -15.32 -22.93 34.10
N SER A 101 -14.47 -23.81 34.64
CA SER A 101 -14.38 -24.21 36.02
C SER A 101 -13.01 -24.83 36.27
N PRO A 102 -12.54 -24.98 37.55
CA PRO A 102 -11.23 -25.53 37.83
C PRO A 102 -10.95 -26.83 37.07
N GLY A 103 -9.90 -26.81 36.21
CA GLY A 103 -9.48 -27.94 35.36
C GLY A 103 -10.33 -28.21 34.13
N LYS A 104 -11.38 -27.44 33.85
CA LYS A 104 -12.22 -27.59 32.66
C LYS A 104 -12.00 -26.43 31.71
N THR A 105 -11.37 -26.71 30.56
CA THR A 105 -11.02 -25.70 29.54
C THR A 105 -11.71 -25.98 28.22
N ILE A 106 -12.00 -24.91 27.50
CA ILE A 106 -12.50 -24.92 26.11
C ILE A 106 -11.48 -24.21 25.24
N LYS A 107 -10.97 -24.87 24.22
CA LYS A 107 -10.10 -24.25 23.22
C LYS A 107 -10.89 -23.25 22.40
N VAL A 108 -10.32 -22.06 22.20
CA VAL A 108 -10.89 -21.02 21.32
C VAL A 108 -9.96 -20.72 20.15
N ASN A 109 -10.52 -20.41 19.01
CA ASN A 109 -9.75 -19.99 17.86
C ASN A 109 -9.41 -18.51 18.01
N ILE A 110 -8.13 -18.22 17.95
CA ILE A 110 -7.61 -16.85 18.02
C ILE A 110 -6.66 -16.58 16.85
N CYS A 111 -6.42 -15.33 16.58
CA CYS A 111 -5.44 -14.88 15.58
C CYS A 111 -4.75 -13.62 16.09
N ALA A 112 -3.42 -13.63 16.14
CA ALA A 112 -2.66 -12.44 16.48
C ALA A 112 -2.80 -11.37 15.37
N LEU A 113 -2.95 -10.13 15.77
CA LEU A 113 -2.89 -8.99 14.87
C LEU A 113 -1.44 -8.64 14.56
N GLY A 114 -1.20 -8.02 13.41
CA GLY A 114 0.13 -7.52 13.05
C GLY A 114 0.63 -6.54 14.10
N GLY A 115 1.90 -6.69 14.50
CA GLY A 115 2.50 -5.91 15.57
C GLY A 115 2.30 -6.47 16.98
N SER A 116 1.52 -7.55 17.15
CA SER A 116 1.39 -8.23 18.44
C SER A 116 2.72 -8.78 18.92
N ILE A 117 2.95 -8.68 20.23
CA ILE A 117 4.10 -9.29 20.91
C ILE A 117 3.72 -10.67 21.49
N SER A 118 4.71 -11.53 21.63
CA SER A 118 4.50 -12.85 22.22
C SER A 118 4.18 -12.74 23.72
N THR A 119 3.30 -13.63 24.21
CA THR A 119 3.14 -13.87 25.64
C THR A 119 4.41 -14.49 26.22
N PRO A 120 4.63 -14.39 27.55
CA PRO A 120 5.71 -15.12 28.23
C PRO A 120 5.66 -16.63 27.94
N PRO A 121 6.78 -17.36 28.02
CA PRO A 121 6.82 -18.81 27.80
C PRO A 121 5.85 -19.61 28.68
N THR A 122 5.50 -19.08 29.87
CA THR A 122 4.51 -19.67 30.79
C THR A 122 3.07 -19.40 30.39
N GLY A 123 2.85 -18.62 29.31
CA GLY A 123 1.54 -18.13 28.93
C GLY A 123 1.06 -16.96 29.79
N LEU A 124 -0.13 -16.47 29.48
CA LEU A 124 -0.82 -15.43 30.24
C LEU A 124 -2.19 -15.99 30.65
N LYS A 125 -2.51 -15.89 31.95
CA LYS A 125 -3.83 -16.24 32.45
C LYS A 125 -4.43 -15.00 33.13
N SER A 126 -5.63 -14.60 32.71
CA SER A 126 -6.35 -13.46 33.28
C SER A 126 -7.85 -13.70 33.27
N LYS A 127 -8.60 -12.87 33.97
CA LYS A 127 -10.06 -12.83 33.89
C LYS A 127 -10.48 -12.08 32.63
N ILE A 128 -11.63 -12.44 32.10
CA ILE A 128 -12.26 -11.70 31.00
C ILE A 128 -13.16 -10.63 31.60
N ILE A 129 -13.06 -9.44 31.07
CA ILE A 129 -13.94 -8.31 31.35
C ILE A 129 -14.68 -7.99 30.04
N GLU A 130 -15.99 -7.92 30.13
CA GLU A 130 -16.85 -7.46 29.02
C GLU A 130 -17.16 -5.99 29.23
N VAL A 131 -16.97 -5.19 28.19
CA VAL A 131 -17.27 -3.75 28.20
C VAL A 131 -18.12 -3.40 26.96
N SER A 132 -19.06 -2.49 27.16
CA SER A 132 -19.97 -2.04 26.09
C SER A 132 -19.32 -1.00 25.15
N GLY A 133 -18.17 -0.44 25.54
CA GLY A 133 -17.45 0.55 24.75
C GLY A 133 -16.18 1.06 25.44
N VAL A 134 -15.45 1.93 24.71
CA VAL A 134 -14.18 2.49 25.18
C VAL A 134 -14.34 3.34 26.45
N ASP A 135 -15.44 4.10 26.55
CA ASP A 135 -15.71 4.95 27.73
C ASP A 135 -15.87 4.12 29.02
N GLU A 136 -16.39 2.90 28.91
CA GLU A 136 -16.50 1.98 30.04
C GLU A 136 -15.12 1.40 30.40
N LEU A 137 -14.33 1.05 29.38
CA LEU A 137 -12.96 0.58 29.57
C LEU A 137 -12.10 1.63 30.27
N GLU A 138 -12.20 2.90 29.89
CA GLU A 138 -11.47 4.00 30.52
C GLU A 138 -11.84 4.18 31.99
N LYS A 139 -13.11 3.98 32.35
CA LYS A 139 -13.59 4.06 33.75
C LYS A 139 -13.06 2.91 34.63
N LEU A 140 -12.78 1.76 34.04
CA LEU A 140 -12.21 0.61 34.73
C LEU A 140 -10.74 0.82 35.09
N GLY A 141 -10.05 1.72 34.41
CA GLY A 141 -8.64 2.01 34.61
C GLY A 141 -7.72 0.83 34.28
N THR A 142 -6.46 0.94 34.71
CA THR A 142 -5.40 -0.07 34.47
C THR A 142 -5.20 -1.07 35.64
N GLU A 143 -6.00 -1.00 36.68
CA GLU A 143 -5.81 -1.76 37.94
C GLU A 143 -6.61 -3.08 37.99
N ASN A 144 -7.24 -3.51 36.87
CA ASN A 144 -8.04 -4.75 36.82
C ASN A 144 -7.39 -5.83 35.96
#